data_855285411281fff129764d43ada82a42
#
_entry.id   855285411281fff129764d43ada82a42
#
_cell.length_a   1.000
_cell.length_b   1.000
_cell.length_c   1.000
_cell.angle_alpha   90.00
_cell.angle_beta   90.00
_cell.angle_gamma   90.00
#
_symmetry.space_group_name_H-M   'P 1'
#
loop_
_entity.id
_entity.type
_entity.pdbx_description
1 polymer ?
#
loop_
_entity_poly.entity_id
_entity_poly.type
_entity_poly.pdbx_seq_one_letter_code
_entity_poly.pdbx_strand_id
1 'polypeptide(L)'
;MRTSNYLLSTLKETPNDAEVVSHQLMLRAGMIRKLASGLYTWLPTGLRVLRKVENIVRQEIDNAGAVETLMPVVQPFELWEETGRSEKMGPELLRFTDRHVRPFVLSPTAEEVITSLVRNEVSSYKQLPLNLYQIQTKFRDERRPRFGVMRAREFCMMDAYSFDIDKAGLEKSYQAMHDAYCKAFDRMGLEYRPVLADSGAIGGSGSQEFHVLADSGEDLIAFSTESDYAANIEKAEALAPTVERAEPTQEMTLVDTPNAKTIAELVEQHGLPIEKTVKTLFVKASDEIDAPIIALIVRGDHELNEVKAENLPQVASPLEMASEEEIRELIGAGPGSLGPVGLELPFIVDRSVAVMSDFGAGANIDGKHYFGINWGRDVELGQVEDLRNVVEGDPSPCGKGTLMLKRGIEVGHIFQLGNVYSEAMNCSVLGPDGKNVILEMGCYGIGVSRVVASAIEQNHDKYGIIWPDAIAPFQVAIVPMNMHKSERVKEAAEKLYAELTAMGIEVLFDDRKERPGVMFSDIELIGIPHTIVIGDRSMDEGNLEYKNRRTGEKTPVAMADIVEHVKSQLK
;
A
#
# COMPACT_ATOMS: atom_id res chain seq x y z
N MET A 1 -5.06 -4.64 -33.60
CA MET A 1 -5.64 -3.28 -33.42
C MET A 1 -4.87 -2.31 -34.29
N ARG A 2 -5.55 -1.40 -34.99
CA ARG A 2 -4.94 -0.36 -35.84
C ARG A 2 -5.04 1.00 -35.14
N THR A 3 -3.98 1.78 -35.21
CA THR A 3 -3.97 3.13 -34.61
C THR A 3 -5.00 4.08 -35.22
N SER A 4 -5.33 3.91 -36.51
CA SER A 4 -6.40 4.69 -37.18
C SER A 4 -7.80 4.51 -36.56
N ASN A 5 -8.03 3.40 -35.88
CA ASN A 5 -9.30 3.05 -35.21
C ASN A 5 -9.15 2.97 -33.69
N TYR A 6 -8.13 3.60 -33.12
CA TYR A 6 -7.78 3.49 -31.72
C TYR A 6 -7.52 4.85 -31.08
N LEU A 7 -8.04 5.08 -29.88
CA LEU A 7 -7.78 6.29 -29.13
C LEU A 7 -6.42 6.17 -28.41
N LEU A 8 -5.35 6.54 -29.10
CA LEU A 8 -3.98 6.42 -28.58
C LEU A 8 -3.68 7.48 -27.51
N SER A 9 -4.05 8.73 -27.74
CA SER A 9 -4.01 9.85 -26.78
C SER A 9 -2.70 10.07 -26.00
N THR A 10 -1.56 9.88 -26.66
CA THR A 10 -0.25 10.19 -26.05
C THR A 10 -0.05 11.69 -25.86
N LEU A 11 0.71 12.08 -24.83
CA LEU A 11 1.09 13.46 -24.53
C LEU A 11 2.61 13.60 -24.58
N LYS A 12 3.09 14.70 -25.18
CA LYS A 12 4.53 15.00 -25.22
C LYS A 12 5.07 15.47 -23.89
N GLU A 13 4.31 16.30 -23.19
CA GLU A 13 4.71 16.92 -21.95
C GLU A 13 4.03 16.27 -20.76
N THR A 14 4.70 16.33 -19.62
CA THR A 14 4.17 15.84 -18.35
C THR A 14 3.25 16.90 -17.76
N PRO A 15 2.00 16.54 -17.39
CA PRO A 15 1.12 17.45 -16.66
C PRO A 15 1.73 17.88 -15.32
N ASN A 16 1.55 19.16 -14.97
CA ASN A 16 2.19 19.77 -13.79
C ASN A 16 1.74 19.19 -12.44
N ASP A 17 0.58 18.54 -12.39
CA ASP A 17 0.02 17.94 -11.18
C ASP A 17 0.43 16.47 -10.97
N ALA A 18 1.28 15.93 -11.85
CA ALA A 18 1.77 14.57 -11.76
C ALA A 18 3.15 14.54 -11.08
N GLU A 19 3.22 13.99 -9.86
CA GLU A 19 4.43 13.99 -9.04
C GLU A 19 5.28 12.73 -9.24
N VAL A 20 4.67 11.52 -9.16
CA VAL A 20 5.39 10.24 -9.28
C VAL A 20 5.43 9.75 -10.71
N VAL A 21 6.43 8.93 -11.02
CA VAL A 21 6.70 8.45 -12.39
C VAL A 21 5.51 7.69 -12.99
N SER A 22 4.86 6.83 -12.23
CA SER A 22 3.68 6.09 -12.71
C SER A 22 2.55 7.04 -13.12
N HIS A 23 2.25 8.05 -12.32
CA HIS A 23 1.22 9.04 -12.63
C HIS A 23 1.58 9.81 -13.90
N GLN A 24 2.84 10.27 -14.02
CA GLN A 24 3.33 10.97 -15.20
C GLN A 24 3.20 10.12 -16.47
N LEU A 25 3.69 8.88 -16.42
CA LEU A 25 3.70 7.99 -17.58
C LEU A 25 2.30 7.48 -17.95
N MET A 26 1.43 7.20 -16.99
CA MET A 26 0.05 6.82 -17.29
C MET A 26 -0.72 7.91 -18.02
N LEU A 27 -0.51 9.17 -17.66
CA LEU A 27 -1.10 10.32 -18.37
C LEU A 27 -0.48 10.47 -19.76
N ARG A 28 0.85 10.46 -19.86
CA ARG A 28 1.56 10.65 -21.13
C ARG A 28 1.32 9.52 -22.13
N ALA A 29 1.29 8.27 -21.67
CA ALA A 29 1.04 7.11 -22.51
C ALA A 29 -0.44 6.95 -22.93
N GLY A 30 -1.31 7.85 -22.52
CA GLY A 30 -2.72 7.78 -22.86
C GLY A 30 -3.48 6.64 -22.19
N MET A 31 -3.11 6.32 -20.94
CA MET A 31 -3.76 5.25 -20.18
C MET A 31 -4.92 5.73 -19.34
N ILE A 32 -4.81 6.93 -18.79
CA ILE A 32 -5.83 7.55 -17.92
C ILE A 32 -6.01 9.02 -18.24
N ARG A 33 -7.18 9.56 -17.83
CA ARG A 33 -7.45 11.01 -17.76
C ARG A 33 -8.16 11.35 -16.47
N LYS A 34 -7.74 12.43 -15.84
CA LYS A 34 -8.37 12.94 -14.63
C LYS A 34 -9.74 13.54 -14.95
N LEU A 35 -10.76 13.07 -14.28
CA LEU A 35 -12.10 13.67 -14.32
C LEU A 35 -12.29 14.67 -13.18
N ALA A 36 -11.90 14.26 -11.98
CA ALA A 36 -11.88 15.08 -10.78
C ALA A 36 -10.75 14.58 -9.85
N SER A 37 -10.54 15.23 -8.71
CA SER A 37 -9.55 14.78 -7.73
C SER A 37 -9.83 13.35 -7.29
N GLY A 38 -8.89 12.43 -7.52
CA GLY A 38 -9.01 11.02 -7.19
C GLY A 38 -9.97 10.20 -8.08
N LEU A 39 -10.47 10.79 -9.17
CA LEU A 39 -11.36 10.12 -10.12
C LEU A 39 -10.75 10.15 -11.52
N TYR A 40 -10.56 8.97 -12.11
CA TYR A 40 -9.89 8.81 -13.40
C TYR A 40 -10.71 8.00 -14.38
N THR A 41 -10.75 8.45 -15.62
CA THR A 41 -11.20 7.65 -16.76
C THR A 41 -10.03 6.79 -17.24
N TRP A 42 -10.24 5.48 -17.31
CA TRP A 42 -9.30 4.57 -17.95
C TRP A 42 -9.52 4.58 -19.45
N LEU A 43 -8.50 5.00 -20.19
CA LEU A 43 -8.51 5.01 -21.65
C LEU A 43 -8.21 3.59 -22.19
N PRO A 44 -8.43 3.33 -23.49
CA PRO A 44 -8.30 1.98 -24.05
C PRO A 44 -6.98 1.27 -23.73
N THR A 45 -5.85 1.96 -23.80
CA THR A 45 -4.53 1.37 -23.49
C THR A 45 -4.42 0.99 -22.01
N GLY A 46 -4.83 1.88 -21.11
CA GLY A 46 -4.82 1.61 -19.67
C GLY A 46 -5.78 0.50 -19.28
N LEU A 47 -6.97 0.49 -19.88
CA LEU A 47 -7.97 -0.55 -19.60
C LEU A 47 -7.49 -1.94 -20.04
N ARG A 48 -6.76 -2.06 -21.15
CA ARG A 48 -6.16 -3.33 -21.57
C ARG A 48 -5.22 -3.91 -20.52
N VAL A 49 -4.35 -3.06 -19.93
CA VAL A 49 -3.43 -3.47 -18.85
C VAL A 49 -4.23 -3.85 -17.60
N LEU A 50 -5.19 -3.03 -17.20
CA LEU A 50 -6.05 -3.29 -16.03
C LEU A 50 -6.75 -4.66 -16.15
N ARG A 51 -7.32 -4.98 -17.31
CA ARG A 51 -8.00 -6.25 -17.57
C ARG A 51 -7.04 -7.45 -17.55
N LYS A 52 -5.80 -7.27 -17.98
CA LYS A 52 -4.78 -8.33 -17.87
C LYS A 52 -4.40 -8.60 -16.42
N VAL A 53 -4.19 -7.56 -15.62
CA VAL A 53 -3.96 -7.70 -14.18
C VAL A 53 -5.16 -8.39 -13.51
N GLU A 54 -6.38 -7.95 -13.78
CA GLU A 54 -7.60 -8.61 -13.28
C GLU A 54 -7.63 -10.10 -13.62
N ASN A 55 -7.31 -10.47 -14.87
CA ASN A 55 -7.36 -11.86 -15.31
C ASN A 55 -6.32 -12.73 -14.64
N ILE A 56 -5.09 -12.24 -14.44
CA ILE A 56 -4.05 -12.98 -13.70
C ILE A 56 -4.49 -13.19 -12.26
N VAL A 57 -4.98 -12.15 -11.61
CA VAL A 57 -5.50 -12.23 -10.24
C VAL A 57 -6.64 -13.24 -10.17
N ARG A 58 -7.65 -13.12 -11.04
CA ARG A 58 -8.79 -14.04 -11.11
C ARG A 58 -8.35 -15.49 -11.20
N GLN A 59 -7.43 -15.80 -12.13
CA GLN A 59 -6.95 -17.17 -12.33
C GLN A 59 -6.26 -17.74 -11.09
N GLU A 60 -5.42 -16.97 -10.41
CA GLU A 60 -4.74 -17.46 -9.22
C GLU A 60 -5.67 -17.59 -8.00
N ILE A 61 -6.65 -16.72 -7.88
CA ILE A 61 -7.67 -16.79 -6.83
C ILE A 61 -8.61 -17.98 -7.07
N ASP A 62 -9.04 -18.22 -8.33
CA ASP A 62 -9.78 -19.43 -8.71
C ASP A 62 -8.98 -20.71 -8.41
N ASN A 63 -7.70 -20.73 -8.76
CA ASN A 63 -6.80 -21.85 -8.52
C ASN A 63 -6.62 -22.13 -7.01
N ALA A 64 -6.77 -21.13 -6.16
CA ALA A 64 -6.76 -21.29 -4.69
C ALA A 64 -8.09 -21.85 -4.14
N GLY A 65 -9.09 -22.07 -4.98
CA GLY A 65 -10.39 -22.66 -4.60
C GLY A 65 -11.45 -21.61 -4.22
N ALA A 66 -11.21 -20.32 -4.44
CA ALA A 66 -12.23 -19.30 -4.26
C ALA A 66 -13.21 -19.28 -5.43
N VAL A 67 -14.43 -18.79 -5.20
CA VAL A 67 -15.52 -18.73 -6.19
C VAL A 67 -15.94 -17.29 -6.41
N GLU A 68 -15.96 -16.85 -7.67
CA GLU A 68 -16.31 -15.49 -8.01
C GLU A 68 -17.81 -15.19 -7.79
N THR A 69 -18.09 -14.07 -7.17
CA THR A 69 -19.43 -13.49 -7.00
C THR A 69 -19.38 -12.00 -7.34
N LEU A 70 -20.51 -11.32 -7.34
CA LEU A 70 -20.56 -9.88 -7.53
C LEU A 70 -21.64 -9.27 -6.65
N MET A 71 -21.22 -8.44 -5.71
CA MET A 71 -22.08 -7.75 -4.76
C MET A 71 -22.39 -6.32 -5.21
N PRO A 72 -23.48 -5.70 -4.74
CA PRO A 72 -23.79 -4.31 -5.03
C PRO A 72 -22.73 -3.34 -4.50
N VAL A 73 -22.45 -2.27 -5.25
CA VAL A 73 -21.59 -1.16 -4.81
C VAL A 73 -22.30 -0.30 -3.75
N VAL A 74 -23.62 -0.17 -3.87
CA VAL A 74 -24.45 0.55 -2.91
C VAL A 74 -24.86 -0.43 -1.81
N GLN A 75 -24.52 -0.10 -0.58
CA GLN A 75 -24.75 -0.96 0.58
C GLN A 75 -25.69 -0.30 1.59
N PRO A 76 -26.64 -1.04 2.20
CA PRO A 76 -27.46 -0.53 3.29
C PRO A 76 -26.59 -0.12 4.48
N PHE A 77 -26.83 1.08 5.02
CA PHE A 77 -26.07 1.60 6.16
C PHE A 77 -26.26 0.75 7.43
N GLU A 78 -27.42 0.14 7.60
CA GLU A 78 -27.75 -0.72 8.73
C GLU A 78 -26.77 -1.89 8.95
N LEU A 79 -26.17 -2.44 7.86
CA LEU A 79 -25.17 -3.49 7.97
C LEU A 79 -23.89 -2.98 8.66
N TRP A 80 -23.55 -1.73 8.41
CA TRP A 80 -22.40 -1.06 9.03
C TRP A 80 -22.64 -0.69 10.48
N GLU A 81 -23.90 -0.39 10.83
CA GLU A 81 -24.31 -0.19 12.23
C GLU A 81 -24.27 -1.50 13.02
N GLU A 82 -24.69 -2.61 12.40
CA GLU A 82 -24.70 -3.96 13.01
C GLU A 82 -23.31 -4.39 13.50
N THR A 83 -22.25 -4.03 12.80
CA THR A 83 -20.85 -4.31 13.20
C THR A 83 -20.21 -3.18 14.02
N GLY A 84 -20.86 -2.03 14.12
CA GLY A 84 -20.30 -0.82 14.75
C GLY A 84 -19.15 -0.18 13.96
N ARG A 85 -18.87 -0.66 12.73
CA ARG A 85 -17.74 -0.18 11.92
C ARG A 85 -18.02 1.16 11.23
N SER A 86 -19.27 1.58 11.15
CA SER A 86 -19.64 2.89 10.62
C SER A 86 -18.92 4.06 11.31
N GLU A 87 -18.67 3.96 12.60
CA GLU A 87 -17.92 4.97 13.35
C GLU A 87 -16.42 4.85 13.14
N LYS A 88 -15.87 3.62 13.14
CA LYS A 88 -14.44 3.36 12.95
C LYS A 88 -13.91 3.79 11.59
N MET A 89 -14.71 3.63 10.51
CA MET A 89 -14.35 4.09 9.17
C MET A 89 -14.41 5.61 9.02
N GLY A 90 -15.13 6.29 9.90
CA GLY A 90 -15.20 7.74 9.91
C GLY A 90 -15.66 8.35 8.59
N PRO A 91 -15.07 9.52 8.20
CA PRO A 91 -15.47 10.26 6.99
C PRO A 91 -15.05 9.60 5.67
N GLU A 92 -14.17 8.61 5.67
CA GLU A 92 -13.83 7.87 4.44
C GLU A 92 -14.99 7.02 3.91
N LEU A 93 -15.93 6.67 4.79
CA LEU A 93 -17.17 6.01 4.41
C LEU A 93 -18.14 7.03 3.84
N LEU A 94 -18.27 7.07 2.52
CA LEU A 94 -19.21 7.98 1.84
C LEU A 94 -20.64 7.54 2.10
N ARG A 95 -21.40 8.39 2.78
CA ARG A 95 -22.79 8.17 3.19
C ARG A 95 -23.73 9.04 2.36
N PHE A 96 -24.87 8.49 1.99
CA PHE A 96 -25.92 9.21 1.27
C PHE A 96 -27.29 8.62 1.57
N THR A 97 -28.32 9.28 1.11
CA THR A 97 -29.70 8.80 1.21
C THR A 97 -30.31 8.65 -0.19
N ASP A 98 -31.16 7.65 -0.35
CA ASP A 98 -31.95 7.51 -1.57
C ASP A 98 -33.15 8.50 -1.59
N ARG A 99 -33.95 8.48 -2.65
CA ARG A 99 -35.14 9.34 -2.76
C ARG A 99 -36.22 9.09 -1.70
N HIS A 100 -36.14 7.98 -0.99
CA HIS A 100 -37.02 7.63 0.12
C HIS A 100 -36.38 7.91 1.49
N VAL A 101 -35.26 8.67 1.51
CA VAL A 101 -34.52 9.06 2.71
C VAL A 101 -33.97 7.85 3.48
N ARG A 102 -33.72 6.72 2.80
CA ARG A 102 -33.06 5.55 3.38
C ARG A 102 -31.55 5.73 3.32
N PRO A 103 -30.81 5.46 4.43
CA PRO A 103 -29.36 5.64 4.45
C PRO A 103 -28.64 4.50 3.74
N PHE A 104 -27.64 4.86 2.93
CA PHE A 104 -26.75 3.96 2.21
C PHE A 104 -25.31 4.45 2.28
N VAL A 105 -24.38 3.57 1.89
CA VAL A 105 -22.98 3.90 1.68
C VAL A 105 -22.50 3.40 0.32
N LEU A 106 -21.47 4.03 -0.23
CA LEU A 106 -20.69 3.45 -1.32
C LEU A 106 -19.64 2.51 -0.75
N SER A 107 -19.54 1.33 -1.33
CA SER A 107 -18.68 0.24 -0.88
C SER A 107 -17.20 0.63 -0.79
N PRO A 108 -16.62 0.81 0.40
CA PRO A 108 -15.17 0.89 0.56
C PRO A 108 -14.54 -0.50 0.67
N THR A 109 -15.34 -1.47 1.09
CA THR A 109 -15.06 -2.90 1.30
C THR A 109 -16.40 -3.64 1.52
N ALA A 110 -16.42 -4.94 1.67
CA ALA A 110 -17.69 -5.70 1.66
C ALA A 110 -17.82 -6.78 2.75
N GLU A 111 -17.10 -6.68 3.88
CA GLU A 111 -17.17 -7.66 4.98
C GLU A 111 -18.61 -7.85 5.47
N GLU A 112 -19.34 -6.77 5.67
CA GLU A 112 -20.72 -6.81 6.16
C GLU A 112 -21.65 -7.45 5.16
N VAL A 113 -21.51 -7.09 3.88
CA VAL A 113 -22.39 -7.60 2.80
C VAL A 113 -22.20 -9.09 2.59
N ILE A 114 -20.95 -9.55 2.54
CA ILE A 114 -20.65 -10.97 2.35
C ILE A 114 -21.05 -11.81 3.57
N THR A 115 -20.86 -11.28 4.77
CA THR A 115 -21.29 -11.96 6.00
C THR A 115 -22.81 -12.08 6.04
N SER A 116 -23.54 -11.05 5.63
CA SER A 116 -25.00 -11.09 5.50
C SER A 116 -25.45 -12.14 4.47
N LEU A 117 -24.76 -12.24 3.34
CA LEU A 117 -25.04 -13.28 2.33
C LEU A 117 -24.83 -14.69 2.91
N VAL A 118 -23.66 -14.94 3.48
CA VAL A 118 -23.30 -16.27 4.03
C VAL A 118 -24.20 -16.65 5.19
N ARG A 119 -24.54 -15.74 6.09
CA ARG A 119 -25.49 -15.95 7.17
C ARG A 119 -26.84 -16.49 6.68
N ASN A 120 -27.29 -16.05 5.52
CA ASN A 120 -28.60 -16.42 4.97
C ASN A 120 -28.55 -17.68 4.08
N GLU A 121 -27.41 -17.99 3.46
CA GLU A 121 -27.27 -19.05 2.46
C GLU A 121 -26.59 -20.32 3.00
N VAL A 122 -25.80 -20.22 4.07
CA VAL A 122 -25.00 -21.33 4.61
C VAL A 122 -25.53 -21.73 5.99
N SER A 123 -25.94 -22.98 6.14
CA SER A 123 -26.57 -23.48 7.36
C SER A 123 -25.84 -24.67 8.01
N SER A 124 -24.91 -25.30 7.31
CA SER A 124 -24.23 -26.52 7.75
C SER A 124 -22.72 -26.46 7.53
N TYR A 125 -21.96 -27.01 8.48
CA TYR A 125 -20.51 -27.18 8.36
C TYR A 125 -20.08 -27.95 7.09
N LYS A 126 -20.98 -28.77 6.50
CA LYS A 126 -20.71 -29.50 5.26
C LYS A 126 -20.54 -28.58 4.03
N GLN A 127 -20.96 -27.33 4.14
CA GLN A 127 -20.82 -26.31 3.09
C GLN A 127 -19.49 -25.53 3.21
N LEU A 128 -18.67 -25.85 4.21
CA LEU A 128 -17.39 -25.22 4.49
C LEU A 128 -16.20 -26.14 4.14
N PRO A 129 -15.01 -25.63 3.88
CA PRO A 129 -14.67 -24.19 3.81
C PRO A 129 -15.28 -23.51 2.60
N LEU A 130 -15.55 -22.23 2.71
CA LEU A 130 -16.09 -21.41 1.62
C LEU A 130 -15.23 -20.15 1.46
N ASN A 131 -14.81 -19.86 0.24
CA ASN A 131 -14.13 -18.60 -0.09
C ASN A 131 -14.84 -17.96 -1.28
N LEU A 132 -15.36 -16.76 -1.09
CA LEU A 132 -16.07 -15.99 -2.11
C LEU A 132 -15.30 -14.71 -2.39
N TYR A 133 -15.15 -14.36 -3.67
CA TYR A 133 -14.45 -13.14 -4.05
C TYR A 133 -15.18 -12.38 -5.15
N GLN A 134 -14.82 -11.11 -5.31
CA GLN A 134 -15.24 -10.28 -6.42
C GLN A 134 -14.09 -9.42 -6.92
N ILE A 135 -14.21 -8.92 -8.14
CA ILE A 135 -13.40 -7.83 -8.67
C ILE A 135 -14.35 -6.69 -8.97
N GLN A 136 -14.26 -5.62 -8.20
CA GLN A 136 -15.27 -4.58 -8.19
C GLN A 136 -14.67 -3.21 -7.95
N THR A 137 -15.31 -2.18 -8.46
CA THR A 137 -15.01 -0.79 -8.11
C THR A 137 -15.36 -0.53 -6.65
N LYS A 138 -14.42 0.07 -5.93
CA LYS A 138 -14.58 0.57 -4.57
C LYS A 138 -14.54 2.09 -4.56
N PHE A 139 -15.13 2.67 -3.53
CA PHE A 139 -15.06 4.09 -3.27
C PHE A 139 -14.68 4.37 -1.82
N ARG A 140 -13.62 5.17 -1.62
CA ARG A 140 -13.23 5.72 -0.32
C ARG A 140 -13.14 7.23 -0.45
N ASP A 141 -13.79 7.97 0.44
CA ASP A 141 -13.75 9.44 0.42
C ASP A 141 -12.42 9.96 0.98
N GLU A 142 -11.34 9.56 0.30
CA GLU A 142 -9.97 9.90 0.65
C GLU A 142 -9.79 11.43 0.73
N ARG A 143 -9.30 11.90 1.86
CA ARG A 143 -9.11 13.33 2.12
C ARG A 143 -8.07 13.98 1.20
N ARG A 144 -7.01 13.24 0.85
CA ARG A 144 -5.88 13.72 0.04
C ARG A 144 -5.52 12.73 -1.04
N PRO A 145 -6.36 12.57 -2.08
CA PRO A 145 -6.03 11.72 -3.21
C PRO A 145 -4.81 12.28 -3.93
N ARG A 146 -3.86 11.40 -4.25
CA ARG A 146 -2.57 11.77 -4.86
C ARG A 146 -1.98 10.61 -5.63
N PHE A 147 -0.94 10.86 -6.43
CA PHE A 147 -0.20 9.85 -7.18
C PHE A 147 -1.07 9.07 -8.17
N GLY A 148 -2.00 9.76 -8.83
CA GLY A 148 -2.87 9.15 -9.84
C GLY A 148 -3.75 8.05 -9.28
N VAL A 149 -3.70 6.88 -9.90
CA VAL A 149 -4.51 5.72 -9.49
C VAL A 149 -3.95 5.00 -8.26
N MET A 150 -2.79 5.39 -7.77
CA MET A 150 -2.17 4.75 -6.60
C MET A 150 -2.96 5.06 -5.32
N ARG A 151 -3.45 6.29 -5.16
CA ARG A 151 -4.27 6.74 -4.04
C ARG A 151 -5.46 7.54 -4.54
N ALA A 152 -6.32 6.85 -5.29
CA ALA A 152 -7.55 7.39 -5.85
C ALA A 152 -8.73 7.20 -4.88
N ARG A 153 -9.82 7.94 -5.12
CA ARG A 153 -11.08 7.79 -4.38
C ARG A 153 -11.92 6.63 -4.91
N GLU A 154 -11.91 6.45 -6.22
CA GLU A 154 -12.55 5.32 -6.91
C GLU A 154 -11.48 4.44 -7.55
N PHE A 155 -11.51 3.15 -7.27
CA PHE A 155 -10.48 2.21 -7.71
C PHE A 155 -11.04 0.78 -7.86
N CYS A 156 -10.34 -0.04 -8.63
CA CYS A 156 -10.67 -1.44 -8.80
C CYS A 156 -9.92 -2.30 -7.77
N MET A 157 -10.65 -3.17 -7.08
CA MET A 157 -10.11 -4.09 -6.09
C MET A 157 -10.66 -5.51 -6.33
N MET A 158 -9.78 -6.50 -6.23
CA MET A 158 -10.20 -7.87 -5.90
C MET A 158 -10.31 -7.96 -4.39
N ASP A 159 -11.48 -8.36 -3.90
CA ASP A 159 -11.71 -8.62 -2.49
C ASP A 159 -12.35 -10.01 -2.30
N ALA A 160 -11.72 -10.80 -1.44
CA ALA A 160 -12.11 -12.18 -1.13
C ALA A 160 -12.37 -12.34 0.37
N TYR A 161 -13.25 -13.28 0.70
CA TYR A 161 -13.69 -13.54 2.06
C TYR A 161 -13.81 -15.04 2.28
N SER A 162 -13.06 -15.57 3.24
CA SER A 162 -13.12 -16.97 3.61
C SER A 162 -13.95 -17.19 4.88
N PHE A 163 -14.63 -18.34 4.91
CA PHE A 163 -15.45 -18.78 6.03
C PHE A 163 -15.07 -20.22 6.37
N ASP A 164 -14.63 -20.41 7.60
CA ASP A 164 -14.15 -21.67 8.12
C ASP A 164 -14.85 -22.03 9.44
N ILE A 165 -14.86 -23.32 9.78
CA ILE A 165 -15.51 -23.82 11.01
C ILE A 165 -14.70 -23.50 12.27
N ASP A 166 -13.37 -23.35 12.13
CA ASP A 166 -12.44 -23.16 13.23
C ASP A 166 -11.17 -22.40 12.77
N LYS A 167 -10.32 -22.06 13.75
CA LYS A 167 -9.05 -21.38 13.50
C LYS A 167 -8.09 -22.16 12.59
N ALA A 168 -8.05 -23.47 12.73
CA ALA A 168 -7.19 -24.31 11.89
C ALA A 168 -7.63 -24.26 10.41
N GLY A 169 -8.93 -24.18 10.15
CA GLY A 169 -9.50 -23.93 8.83
C GLY A 169 -9.12 -22.55 8.31
N LEU A 170 -9.28 -21.51 9.14
CA LEU A 170 -8.89 -20.15 8.79
C LEU A 170 -7.40 -20.05 8.42
N GLU A 171 -6.51 -20.67 9.17
CA GLU A 171 -5.07 -20.70 8.87
C GLU A 171 -4.77 -21.31 7.50
N LYS A 172 -5.48 -22.40 7.14
CA LYS A 172 -5.34 -23.02 5.82
C LYS A 172 -5.85 -22.11 4.70
N SER A 173 -7.01 -21.50 4.88
CA SER A 173 -7.56 -20.53 3.92
C SER A 173 -6.65 -19.32 3.75
N TYR A 174 -6.11 -18.80 4.84
CA TYR A 174 -5.15 -17.70 4.85
C TYR A 174 -3.87 -18.04 4.08
N GLN A 175 -3.29 -19.23 4.34
CA GLN A 175 -2.09 -19.65 3.63
C GLN A 175 -2.34 -19.86 2.13
N ALA A 176 -3.48 -20.44 1.76
CA ALA A 176 -3.86 -20.63 0.35
C ALA A 176 -3.95 -19.27 -0.39
N MET A 177 -4.53 -18.27 0.26
CA MET A 177 -4.64 -16.92 -0.31
C MET A 177 -3.29 -16.21 -0.35
N HIS A 178 -2.44 -16.36 0.66
CA HIS A 178 -1.05 -15.89 0.64
C HIS A 178 -0.30 -16.41 -0.58
N ASP A 179 -0.37 -17.73 -0.80
CA ASP A 179 0.32 -18.38 -1.92
C ASP A 179 -0.25 -17.94 -3.28
N ALA A 180 -1.57 -17.73 -3.36
CA ALA A 180 -2.21 -17.21 -4.57
C ALA A 180 -1.73 -15.79 -4.91
N TYR A 181 -1.58 -14.91 -3.91
CA TYR A 181 -1.03 -13.56 -4.09
C TYR A 181 0.40 -13.62 -4.62
N CYS A 182 1.25 -14.45 -4.00
CA CYS A 182 2.62 -14.66 -4.45
C CYS A 182 2.66 -15.09 -5.93
N LYS A 183 1.88 -16.09 -6.31
CA LYS A 183 1.80 -16.56 -7.71
C LYS A 183 1.30 -15.48 -8.67
N ALA A 184 0.31 -14.70 -8.27
CA ALA A 184 -0.20 -13.61 -9.10
C ALA A 184 0.87 -12.54 -9.36
N PHE A 185 1.57 -12.09 -8.32
CA PHE A 185 2.63 -11.08 -8.46
C PHE A 185 3.86 -11.61 -9.19
N ASP A 186 4.25 -12.88 -8.97
CA ASP A 186 5.33 -13.54 -9.71
C ASP A 186 5.02 -13.58 -11.23
N ARG A 187 3.79 -13.96 -11.59
CA ARG A 187 3.33 -13.97 -13.00
C ARG A 187 3.35 -12.60 -13.65
N MET A 188 3.14 -11.53 -12.87
CA MET A 188 3.24 -10.16 -13.35
C MET A 188 4.67 -9.64 -13.42
N GLY A 189 5.66 -10.42 -12.95
CA GLY A 189 7.08 -10.02 -12.93
C GLY A 189 7.39 -8.90 -11.96
N LEU A 190 6.66 -8.81 -10.85
CA LEU A 190 6.86 -7.79 -9.82
C LEU A 190 7.85 -8.25 -8.76
N GLU A 191 8.69 -7.33 -8.30
CA GLU A 191 9.49 -7.50 -7.09
C GLU A 191 8.69 -7.01 -5.89
N TYR A 192 8.31 -7.92 -5.00
CA TYR A 192 7.44 -7.64 -3.87
C TYR A 192 7.91 -8.34 -2.59
N ARG A 193 7.36 -7.90 -1.46
CA ARG A 193 7.57 -8.52 -0.15
C ARG A 193 6.26 -8.61 0.62
N PRO A 194 5.90 -9.80 1.15
CA PRO A 194 4.93 -9.94 2.23
C PRO A 194 5.56 -9.42 3.53
N VAL A 195 4.84 -8.60 4.26
CA VAL A 195 5.31 -7.99 5.51
C VAL A 195 4.24 -8.08 6.59
N LEU A 196 4.65 -8.21 7.84
CA LEU A 196 3.72 -8.13 8.97
C LEU A 196 3.15 -6.72 9.07
N ALA A 197 1.86 -6.62 9.31
CA ALA A 197 1.13 -5.37 9.33
C ALA A 197 0.15 -5.26 10.51
N ASP A 198 -0.28 -4.05 10.80
CA ASP A 198 -1.41 -3.79 11.69
C ASP A 198 -2.73 -4.02 10.94
N SER A 199 -3.76 -4.49 11.66
CA SER A 199 -5.06 -4.80 11.04
C SER A 199 -5.97 -3.57 10.91
N GLY A 200 -5.67 -2.47 11.58
CA GLY A 200 -6.39 -1.19 11.50
C GLY A 200 -7.90 -1.31 11.71
N ALA A 201 -8.66 -0.51 10.97
CA ALA A 201 -10.13 -0.47 11.03
C ALA A 201 -10.82 -1.74 10.50
N ILE A 202 -10.10 -2.62 9.81
CA ILE A 202 -10.61 -3.93 9.37
C ILE A 202 -10.74 -4.86 10.59
N GLY A 203 -9.74 -4.84 11.47
CA GLY A 203 -9.72 -5.66 12.69
C GLY A 203 -9.17 -7.06 12.47
N GLY A 204 -9.24 -7.88 13.51
CA GLY A 204 -8.74 -9.26 13.49
C GLY A 204 -7.47 -9.46 14.32
N SER A 205 -6.94 -10.69 14.30
CA SER A 205 -5.81 -11.11 15.14
C SER A 205 -4.44 -11.00 14.47
N GLY A 206 -4.39 -10.78 13.16
CA GLY A 206 -3.14 -10.66 12.41
C GLY A 206 -3.38 -10.36 10.95
N SER A 207 -2.39 -9.72 10.33
CA SER A 207 -2.45 -9.40 8.92
C SER A 207 -1.06 -9.32 8.30
N GLN A 208 -1.01 -9.44 6.99
CA GLN A 208 0.18 -9.24 6.17
C GLN A 208 -0.17 -8.39 4.96
N GLU A 209 0.69 -7.41 4.70
CA GLU A 209 0.66 -6.61 3.49
C GLU A 209 1.63 -7.15 2.45
N PHE A 210 1.30 -6.97 1.18
CA PHE A 210 2.19 -7.24 0.05
C PHE A 210 2.63 -5.90 -0.53
N HIS A 211 3.93 -5.61 -0.44
CA HIS A 211 4.51 -4.37 -0.91
C HIS A 211 5.35 -4.59 -2.16
N VAL A 212 5.06 -3.84 -3.21
CA VAL A 212 5.96 -3.68 -4.36
C VAL A 212 7.04 -2.69 -3.96
N LEU A 213 8.30 -3.09 -4.09
CA LEU A 213 9.43 -2.25 -3.69
C LEU A 213 9.65 -1.14 -4.72
N ALA A 214 9.54 0.10 -4.26
CA ALA A 214 9.76 1.29 -5.09
C ALA A 214 10.12 2.50 -4.22
N ASP A 215 11.07 3.33 -4.67
CA ASP A 215 11.52 4.52 -3.93
C ASP A 215 10.39 5.56 -3.74
N SER A 216 9.40 5.55 -4.64
CA SER A 216 8.19 6.38 -4.56
C SER A 216 7.11 5.83 -3.61
N GLY A 217 7.35 4.68 -2.97
CA GLY A 217 6.42 4.09 -2.02
C GLY A 217 6.13 5.00 -0.82
N GLU A 218 4.87 4.99 -0.36
CA GLU A 218 4.46 5.80 0.79
C GLU A 218 4.87 5.15 2.11
N ASP A 219 4.89 3.82 2.17
CA ASP A 219 5.15 3.08 3.39
C ASP A 219 6.62 2.76 3.56
N LEU A 220 7.09 2.81 4.81
CA LEU A 220 8.39 2.30 5.20
C LEU A 220 8.26 0.87 5.72
N ILE A 221 9.14 0.01 5.26
CA ILE A 221 9.18 -1.40 5.60
C ILE A 221 10.53 -1.73 6.21
N ALA A 222 10.50 -2.38 7.36
CA ALA A 222 11.67 -2.86 8.07
C ALA A 222 11.97 -4.31 7.69
N PHE A 223 13.20 -4.58 7.24
CA PHE A 223 13.69 -5.92 6.88
C PHE A 223 14.86 -6.31 7.75
N SER A 224 14.94 -7.59 8.13
CA SER A 224 16.16 -8.14 8.71
C SER A 224 17.26 -8.29 7.66
N THR A 225 18.50 -7.98 8.04
CA THR A 225 19.68 -8.24 7.20
C THR A 225 20.07 -9.71 7.08
N GLU A 226 19.56 -10.58 7.99
CA GLU A 226 19.99 -11.98 8.12
C GLU A 226 18.84 -12.99 8.18
N SER A 227 17.60 -12.55 7.99
CA SER A 227 16.42 -13.44 8.00
C SER A 227 15.34 -12.91 7.08
N ASP A 228 14.26 -13.69 6.93
CA ASP A 228 13.08 -13.32 6.14
C ASP A 228 12.12 -12.38 6.91
N TYR A 229 12.48 -11.94 8.12
CA TYR A 229 11.65 -11.01 8.87
C TYR A 229 11.44 -9.72 8.08
N ALA A 230 10.19 -9.35 7.90
CA ALA A 230 9.78 -8.09 7.31
C ALA A 230 8.48 -7.60 7.95
N ALA A 231 8.39 -6.32 8.26
CA ALA A 231 7.21 -5.71 8.84
C ALA A 231 7.05 -4.27 8.35
N ASN A 232 5.80 -3.81 8.22
CA ASN A 232 5.51 -2.39 8.10
C ASN A 232 6.06 -1.66 9.34
N ILE A 233 6.59 -0.46 9.16
CA ILE A 233 7.17 0.33 10.26
C ILE A 233 6.18 0.52 11.41
N GLU A 234 4.90 0.61 11.10
CA GLU A 234 3.82 0.74 12.09
C GLU A 234 3.72 -0.47 13.02
N LYS A 235 4.11 -1.66 12.52
CA LYS A 235 4.05 -2.94 13.24
C LYS A 235 5.40 -3.41 13.76
N ALA A 236 6.52 -2.97 13.15
CA ALA A 236 7.85 -3.43 13.49
C ALA A 236 8.18 -3.13 14.96
N GLU A 237 8.46 -4.18 15.74
CA GLU A 237 8.79 -4.03 17.16
C GLU A 237 10.18 -3.43 17.33
N ALA A 238 10.29 -2.42 18.18
CA ALA A 238 11.55 -1.92 18.70
C ALA A 238 11.89 -2.69 20.00
N LEU A 239 12.88 -3.58 19.92
CA LEU A 239 13.27 -4.40 21.05
C LEU A 239 13.76 -3.54 22.23
N ALA A 240 13.50 -3.99 23.44
CA ALA A 240 14.07 -3.36 24.63
C ALA A 240 15.61 -3.45 24.57
N PRO A 241 16.33 -2.36 24.87
CA PRO A 241 17.77 -2.39 24.97
C PRO A 241 18.23 -3.43 26.00
N THR A 242 19.28 -4.17 25.68
CA THR A 242 19.87 -5.18 26.57
C THR A 242 20.87 -4.59 27.56
N VAL A 243 21.20 -3.31 27.41
CA VAL A 243 22.13 -2.59 28.30
C VAL A 243 21.44 -2.20 29.58
N GLU A 244 22.14 -2.39 30.70
CA GLU A 244 21.69 -1.87 31.99
C GLU A 244 21.82 -0.34 32.01
N ARG A 245 20.92 0.31 32.74
CA ARG A 245 20.96 1.77 32.94
C ARG A 245 22.26 2.12 33.68
N ALA A 246 23.01 3.07 33.12
CA ALA A 246 24.25 3.55 33.73
C ALA A 246 23.97 4.29 35.04
N GLU A 247 24.88 4.25 35.98
CA GLU A 247 24.80 5.04 37.22
C GLU A 247 24.79 6.53 36.92
N PRO A 248 24.02 7.33 37.70
CA PRO A 248 24.01 8.78 37.59
C PRO A 248 25.40 9.39 37.78
N THR A 249 25.79 10.27 36.86
CA THR A 249 27.08 11.00 36.94
C THR A 249 26.89 12.51 37.09
N GLN A 250 25.65 13.01 36.90
CA GLN A 250 25.33 14.43 36.93
C GLN A 250 24.20 14.70 37.93
N GLU A 251 24.25 15.85 38.58
CA GLU A 251 23.12 16.37 39.32
C GLU A 251 22.09 17.00 38.40
N MET A 252 20.82 16.88 38.71
CA MET A 252 19.76 17.53 37.97
C MET A 252 19.85 19.05 38.13
N THR A 253 19.88 19.77 37.02
CA THR A 253 19.97 21.25 37.00
C THR A 253 18.88 21.85 36.15
N LEU A 254 18.30 22.97 36.61
CA LEU A 254 17.37 23.77 35.85
C LEU A 254 18.13 24.77 34.98
N VAL A 255 17.89 24.73 33.67
CA VAL A 255 18.59 25.56 32.67
C VAL A 255 17.60 26.43 31.90
N ASP A 256 17.93 27.71 31.75
CA ASP A 256 17.15 28.63 30.91
C ASP A 256 17.40 28.33 29.43
N THR A 257 16.34 28.05 28.69
CA THR A 257 16.35 27.68 27.27
C THR A 257 15.28 28.43 26.48
N PRO A 258 15.25 29.78 26.53
CA PRO A 258 14.13 30.57 26.04
C PRO A 258 13.91 30.43 24.52
N ASN A 259 14.94 30.06 23.77
CA ASN A 259 14.92 29.96 22.31
C ASN A 259 15.04 28.50 21.80
N ALA A 260 14.96 27.51 22.70
CA ALA A 260 15.04 26.09 22.33
C ALA A 260 13.65 25.43 22.54
N LYS A 261 12.85 25.37 21.47
CA LYS A 261 11.53 24.71 21.45
C LYS A 261 11.56 23.34 20.80
N THR A 262 12.59 23.05 20.03
CA THR A 262 12.79 21.77 19.35
C THR A 262 14.01 21.04 19.89
N ILE A 263 14.07 19.73 19.72
CA ILE A 263 15.24 18.93 20.09
C ILE A 263 16.51 19.42 19.36
N ALA A 264 16.41 19.76 18.08
CA ALA A 264 17.53 20.28 17.30
C ALA A 264 18.09 21.59 17.88
N GLU A 265 17.23 22.53 18.26
CA GLU A 265 17.62 23.80 18.89
C GLU A 265 18.25 23.55 20.28
N LEU A 266 17.73 22.60 21.03
CA LEU A 266 18.29 22.23 22.34
C LEU A 266 19.71 21.66 22.20
N VAL A 267 19.92 20.76 21.24
CA VAL A 267 21.23 20.18 20.93
C VAL A 267 22.21 21.26 20.45
N GLU A 268 21.80 22.10 19.52
CA GLU A 268 22.64 23.14 18.93
C GLU A 268 23.05 24.21 19.95
N GLN A 269 22.10 24.71 20.74
CA GLN A 269 22.33 25.84 21.65
C GLN A 269 22.98 25.43 22.99
N HIS A 270 22.72 24.23 23.46
CA HIS A 270 23.16 23.78 24.78
C HIS A 270 24.14 22.61 24.76
N GLY A 271 24.48 22.07 23.57
CA GLY A 271 25.49 21.03 23.40
C GLY A 271 25.12 19.68 24.03
N LEU A 272 23.84 19.47 24.34
CA LEU A 272 23.37 18.19 24.86
C LEU A 272 23.33 17.15 23.72
N PRO A 273 23.98 15.98 23.89
CA PRO A 273 23.89 14.93 22.89
C PRO A 273 22.43 14.55 22.61
N ILE A 274 22.07 14.35 21.35
CA ILE A 274 20.68 14.05 20.97
C ILE A 274 20.15 12.78 21.67
N GLU A 275 21.00 11.81 21.87
CA GLU A 275 20.72 10.54 22.56
C GLU A 275 20.46 10.73 24.07
N LYS A 276 20.77 11.91 24.59
CA LYS A 276 20.48 12.31 25.98
C LYS A 276 19.29 13.24 26.10
N THR A 277 18.52 13.43 25.04
CA THR A 277 17.29 14.23 25.03
C THR A 277 16.05 13.36 24.98
N VAL A 278 14.95 13.83 25.54
CA VAL A 278 13.64 13.19 25.40
C VAL A 278 12.59 14.19 24.95
N LYS A 279 11.59 13.69 24.23
CA LYS A 279 10.37 14.39 23.84
C LYS A 279 9.21 13.88 24.68
N THR A 280 8.41 14.78 25.20
CA THR A 280 7.19 14.46 25.91
C THR A 280 6.01 14.94 25.08
N LEU A 281 5.25 13.99 24.54
CA LEU A 281 4.11 14.22 23.66
C LEU A 281 2.82 13.90 24.42
N PHE A 282 1.79 14.73 24.27
CA PHE A 282 0.50 14.51 24.93
C PHE A 282 -0.56 14.11 23.91
N VAL A 283 -1.28 13.04 24.24
CA VAL A 283 -2.41 12.51 23.48
C VAL A 283 -3.65 12.45 24.36
N LYS A 284 -4.83 12.41 23.74
CA LYS A 284 -6.09 12.17 24.47
C LYS A 284 -6.04 10.82 25.17
N ALA A 285 -6.48 10.78 26.39
CA ALA A 285 -6.61 9.55 27.15
C ALA A 285 -7.92 8.83 26.83
N SER A 286 -7.94 7.52 27.02
CA SER A 286 -9.15 6.72 26.96
C SER A 286 -9.93 6.83 28.28
N ASP A 287 -11.16 6.32 28.29
CA ASP A 287 -12.00 6.24 29.53
C ASP A 287 -11.45 5.22 30.57
N GLU A 288 -10.37 4.51 30.26
CA GLU A 288 -9.74 3.54 31.16
C GLU A 288 -8.93 4.20 32.30
N ILE A 289 -8.58 5.48 32.13
CA ILE A 289 -7.83 6.24 33.12
C ILE A 289 -8.55 7.54 33.50
N ASP A 290 -8.42 7.94 34.77
CA ASP A 290 -9.00 9.19 35.27
C ASP A 290 -8.09 10.40 34.98
N ALA A 291 -7.89 10.66 33.67
CA ALA A 291 -7.14 11.81 33.18
C ALA A 291 -7.62 12.18 31.78
N PRO A 292 -7.68 13.47 31.40
CA PRO A 292 -8.11 13.86 30.07
C PRO A 292 -7.06 13.63 28.97
N ILE A 293 -5.78 13.65 29.34
CA ILE A 293 -4.64 13.45 28.46
C ILE A 293 -3.57 12.59 29.15
N ILE A 294 -2.74 11.93 28.35
CA ILE A 294 -1.61 11.12 28.81
C ILE A 294 -0.34 11.52 28.07
N ALA A 295 0.80 11.51 28.77
CA ALA A 295 2.09 11.78 28.15
C ALA A 295 2.74 10.51 27.62
N LEU A 296 3.32 10.60 26.41
CA LEU A 296 4.14 9.57 25.79
C LEU A 296 5.55 10.12 25.65
N ILE A 297 6.52 9.42 26.22
CA ILE A 297 7.92 9.90 26.31
C ILE A 297 8.80 9.06 25.42
N VAL A 298 9.38 9.68 24.40
CA VAL A 298 10.30 9.04 23.46
C VAL A 298 11.65 9.77 23.42
N ARG A 299 12.71 9.09 23.03
CA ARG A 299 14.05 9.70 22.89
C ARG A 299 14.01 10.79 21.82
N GLY A 300 14.82 11.82 21.96
CA GLY A 300 14.77 13.02 21.12
C GLY A 300 14.97 12.79 19.63
N ASP A 301 15.80 11.81 19.27
CA ASP A 301 16.06 11.39 17.89
C ASP A 301 15.08 10.33 17.34
N HIS A 302 14.16 9.84 18.18
CA HIS A 302 13.14 8.87 17.78
C HIS A 302 11.79 9.54 17.48
N GLU A 303 10.98 8.90 16.68
CA GLU A 303 9.61 9.33 16.38
C GLU A 303 8.60 8.40 17.05
N LEU A 304 7.52 9.01 17.56
CA LEU A 304 6.39 8.27 18.07
C LEU A 304 5.74 7.44 16.96
N ASN A 305 5.48 6.17 17.25
CA ASN A 305 4.64 5.33 16.42
C ASN A 305 3.19 5.47 16.89
N GLU A 306 2.40 6.20 16.11
CA GLU A 306 1.00 6.50 16.49
C GLU A 306 0.14 5.24 16.55
N VAL A 307 0.38 4.25 15.70
CA VAL A 307 -0.35 2.96 15.69
C VAL A 307 -0.07 2.17 16.98
N LYS A 308 1.21 2.06 17.38
CA LYS A 308 1.56 1.41 18.65
C LYS A 308 0.95 2.14 19.86
N ALA A 309 0.98 3.46 19.84
CA ALA A 309 0.40 4.28 20.90
C ALA A 309 -1.12 4.13 20.98
N GLU A 310 -1.81 4.13 19.85
CA GLU A 310 -3.28 3.95 19.78
C GLU A 310 -3.74 2.58 20.31
N ASN A 311 -2.90 1.56 20.16
CA ASN A 311 -3.17 0.21 20.66
C ASN A 311 -3.00 0.06 22.19
N LEU A 312 -2.55 1.10 22.89
CA LEU A 312 -2.46 1.09 24.34
C LEU A 312 -3.83 1.36 24.98
N PRO A 313 -4.22 0.59 26.02
CA PRO A 313 -5.53 0.76 26.66
C PRO A 313 -5.79 2.18 27.20
N GLN A 314 -4.73 2.89 27.61
CA GLN A 314 -4.82 4.22 28.19
C GLN A 314 -4.97 5.36 27.17
N VAL A 315 -4.78 5.07 25.88
CA VAL A 315 -4.82 6.05 24.80
C VAL A 315 -6.15 5.99 24.07
N ALA A 316 -6.70 7.14 23.73
CA ALA A 316 -7.95 7.20 22.97
C ALA A 316 -7.75 6.65 21.54
N SER A 317 -8.74 5.93 21.05
CA SER A 317 -8.78 5.47 19.65
C SER A 317 -10.03 6.05 18.95
N PRO A 318 -9.85 6.77 17.82
CA PRO A 318 -8.58 7.06 17.14
C PRO A 318 -7.67 8.00 17.97
N LEU A 319 -6.35 7.83 17.79
CA LEU A 319 -5.36 8.67 18.46
C LEU A 319 -5.54 10.14 18.06
N GLU A 320 -5.60 11.01 19.05
CA GLU A 320 -5.69 12.44 18.89
C GLU A 320 -4.66 13.14 19.77
N MET A 321 -3.85 14.03 19.17
CA MET A 321 -2.92 14.85 19.93
C MET A 321 -3.68 15.87 20.77
N ALA A 322 -3.24 16.07 22.02
CA ALA A 322 -3.78 17.13 22.85
C ALA A 322 -3.46 18.52 22.27
N SER A 323 -4.40 19.45 22.36
CA SER A 323 -4.17 20.83 21.93
C SER A 323 -3.20 21.57 22.85
N GLU A 324 -2.54 22.60 22.35
CA GLU A 324 -1.67 23.46 23.17
C GLU A 324 -2.44 24.11 24.33
N GLU A 325 -3.69 24.48 24.11
CA GLU A 325 -4.54 25.08 25.13
C GLU A 325 -4.79 24.12 26.29
N GLU A 326 -5.13 22.87 25.98
CA GLU A 326 -5.33 21.83 27.00
C GLU A 326 -4.06 21.54 27.78
N ILE A 327 -2.93 21.44 27.09
CA ILE A 327 -1.63 21.22 27.72
C ILE A 327 -1.29 22.38 28.68
N ARG A 328 -1.48 23.61 28.24
CA ARG A 328 -1.22 24.80 29.06
C ARG A 328 -2.15 24.92 30.28
N GLU A 329 -3.41 24.56 30.10
CA GLU A 329 -4.39 24.56 31.20
C GLU A 329 -4.02 23.55 32.28
N LEU A 330 -3.57 22.35 31.90
CA LEU A 330 -3.28 21.25 32.80
C LEU A 330 -1.86 21.30 33.41
N ILE A 331 -0.88 21.85 32.69
CA ILE A 331 0.54 21.77 33.09
C ILE A 331 1.11 23.16 33.40
N GLY A 332 0.60 24.20 32.75
CA GLY A 332 1.10 25.57 32.91
C GLY A 332 2.27 25.94 31.95
N ALA A 333 2.64 25.03 31.06
CA ALA A 333 3.68 25.25 30.04
C ALA A 333 3.23 24.68 28.69
N GLY A 334 3.85 25.16 27.61
CA GLY A 334 3.53 24.72 26.26
C GLY A 334 4.52 23.72 25.66
N PRO A 335 4.20 23.20 24.45
CA PRO A 335 5.11 22.35 23.68
C PRO A 335 6.50 22.96 23.55
N GLY A 336 7.54 22.14 23.68
CA GLY A 336 8.94 22.56 23.71
C GLY A 336 9.53 22.74 25.11
N SER A 337 8.70 22.71 26.16
CA SER A 337 9.15 22.84 27.56
C SER A 337 8.57 21.75 28.48
N LEU A 338 8.10 20.65 27.90
CA LEU A 338 7.41 19.58 28.62
C LEU A 338 8.35 18.42 28.98
N GLY A 339 8.15 17.83 30.16
CA GLY A 339 8.98 16.72 30.64
C GLY A 339 8.33 15.94 31.78
N PRO A 340 8.96 14.82 32.21
CA PRO A 340 8.39 13.95 33.23
C PRO A 340 8.56 14.47 34.67
N VAL A 341 9.54 15.31 34.93
CA VAL A 341 9.82 15.79 36.30
C VAL A 341 8.73 16.72 36.79
N GLY A 342 8.10 16.39 37.92
CA GLY A 342 7.01 17.17 38.47
C GLY A 342 5.71 17.11 37.67
N LEU A 343 5.57 16.18 36.76
CA LEU A 343 4.34 15.95 36.02
C LEU A 343 3.32 15.19 36.86
N GLU A 344 2.15 15.78 37.08
CA GLU A 344 1.05 15.15 37.84
C GLU A 344 0.14 14.26 36.97
N LEU A 345 0.27 14.34 35.64
CA LEU A 345 -0.47 13.52 34.68
C LEU A 345 0.19 12.15 34.47
N PRO A 346 -0.58 11.12 34.13
CA PRO A 346 -0.02 9.82 33.81
C PRO A 346 0.87 9.90 32.57
N PHE A 347 1.90 9.07 32.54
CA PHE A 347 2.82 8.99 31.40
C PHE A 347 3.30 7.56 31.15
N ILE A 348 3.64 7.27 29.90
CA ILE A 348 4.24 6.02 29.46
C ILE A 348 5.58 6.34 28.81
N VAL A 349 6.58 5.52 29.10
CA VAL A 349 7.98 5.73 28.69
C VAL A 349 8.36 4.69 27.64
N ASP A 350 8.98 5.14 26.55
CA ASP A 350 9.55 4.22 25.56
C ASP A 350 10.69 3.38 26.16
N ARG A 351 10.80 2.14 25.72
CA ARG A 351 11.83 1.18 26.15
C ARG A 351 13.25 1.75 26.09
N SER A 352 13.57 2.55 25.07
CA SER A 352 14.89 3.18 24.89
C SER A 352 15.14 4.29 25.89
N VAL A 353 14.10 4.99 26.36
CA VAL A 353 14.19 6.05 27.36
C VAL A 353 14.31 5.48 28.76
N ALA A 354 13.70 4.34 29.06
CA ALA A 354 13.74 3.68 30.35
C ALA A 354 15.15 3.34 30.84
N VAL A 355 16.09 3.15 29.93
CA VAL A 355 17.51 2.83 30.25
C VAL A 355 18.43 4.05 30.19
N MET A 356 17.90 5.26 29.96
CA MET A 356 18.70 6.49 29.94
C MET A 356 19.08 6.95 31.34
N SER A 357 20.28 7.53 31.44
CA SER A 357 20.80 8.24 32.60
C SER A 357 21.27 9.62 32.19
N ASP A 358 21.24 10.60 33.11
CA ASP A 358 21.71 11.97 32.90
C ASP A 358 21.09 12.62 31.66
N PHE A 359 19.77 12.46 31.46
CA PHE A 359 19.09 12.97 30.28
C PHE A 359 18.48 14.37 30.49
N GLY A 360 18.16 15.03 29.40
CA GLY A 360 17.51 16.34 29.38
C GLY A 360 16.07 16.27 28.91
N ALA A 361 15.20 17.03 29.57
CA ALA A 361 13.79 17.17 29.22
C ALA A 361 13.27 18.56 29.59
N GLY A 362 12.14 18.98 29.05
CA GLY A 362 11.43 20.18 29.47
C GLY A 362 11.14 20.15 30.97
N ALA A 363 11.12 21.32 31.60
CA ALA A 363 10.92 21.48 33.03
C ALA A 363 9.46 21.76 33.41
N ASN A 364 8.52 21.66 32.46
CA ASN A 364 7.12 22.09 32.61
C ASN A 364 6.97 23.58 32.97
N ILE A 365 7.97 24.35 32.59
CA ILE A 365 8.02 25.81 32.72
C ILE A 365 8.49 26.35 31.35
N ASP A 366 7.74 27.27 30.75
CA ASP A 366 8.08 27.84 29.46
C ASP A 366 9.53 28.36 29.41
N GLY A 367 10.27 27.93 28.40
CA GLY A 367 11.65 28.34 28.17
C GLY A 367 12.65 27.75 29.14
N LYS A 368 12.33 26.64 29.84
CA LYS A 368 13.25 25.97 30.77
C LYS A 368 13.30 24.46 30.53
N HIS A 369 14.47 23.87 30.76
CA HIS A 369 14.73 22.44 30.73
C HIS A 369 15.48 22.00 31.99
N TYR A 370 15.29 20.75 32.39
CA TYR A 370 16.17 20.06 33.31
C TYR A 370 17.21 19.25 32.54
N PHE A 371 18.46 19.32 32.97
CA PHE A 371 19.55 18.44 32.52
C PHE A 371 20.05 17.58 33.66
N GLY A 372 20.58 16.40 33.35
CA GLY A 372 21.06 15.46 34.37
C GLY A 372 19.95 14.71 35.09
N ILE A 373 18.80 14.51 34.44
CA ILE A 373 17.66 13.77 35.01
C ILE A 373 18.00 12.28 35.08
N ASN A 374 17.63 11.65 36.20
CA ASN A 374 17.77 10.20 36.38
C ASN A 374 16.51 9.57 36.97
N TRP A 375 16.09 8.46 36.40
CA TRP A 375 14.97 7.65 36.90
C TRP A 375 15.26 7.10 38.31
N GLY A 376 14.28 7.12 39.16
CA GLY A 376 14.36 6.65 40.56
C GLY A 376 15.02 7.63 41.54
N ARG A 377 15.69 8.69 41.03
CA ARG A 377 16.24 9.79 41.84
C ARG A 377 15.40 11.06 41.72
N ASP A 378 15.15 11.51 40.51
CA ASP A 378 14.50 12.80 40.22
C ASP A 378 13.03 12.62 39.82
N VAL A 379 12.70 11.48 39.24
CA VAL A 379 11.36 11.07 38.83
C VAL A 379 11.27 9.54 38.80
N GLU A 380 10.16 9.00 39.27
CA GLU A 380 9.92 7.55 39.21
C GLU A 380 9.67 7.12 37.79
N LEU A 381 10.20 5.93 37.42
CA LEU A 381 9.96 5.34 36.12
C LEU A 381 8.52 4.82 36.05
N GLY A 382 7.74 5.34 35.12
CA GLY A 382 6.37 4.89 34.87
C GLY A 382 6.29 3.58 34.09
N GLN A 383 5.12 3.34 33.51
CA GLN A 383 4.91 2.21 32.59
C GLN A 383 5.87 2.33 31.40
N VAL A 384 6.45 1.19 30.98
CA VAL A 384 7.41 1.12 29.86
C VAL A 384 6.81 0.29 28.74
N GLU A 385 6.76 0.88 27.54
CA GLU A 385 6.18 0.25 26.36
C GLU A 385 7.05 0.52 25.12
N ASP A 386 6.78 -0.19 24.03
CA ASP A 386 7.32 0.09 22.71
C ASP A 386 6.49 1.20 22.06
N LEU A 387 7.02 2.43 22.04
CA LEU A 387 6.30 3.62 21.57
C LEU A 387 6.86 4.18 20.25
N ARG A 388 8.03 3.76 19.83
CA ARG A 388 8.73 4.40 18.73
C ARG A 388 8.69 3.64 17.42
N ASN A 389 8.88 4.34 16.33
CA ASN A 389 9.27 3.71 15.08
C ASN A 389 10.64 3.06 15.23
N VAL A 390 10.83 1.91 14.58
CA VAL A 390 12.17 1.34 14.41
C VAL A 390 13.01 2.26 13.52
N VAL A 391 14.31 2.20 13.69
CA VAL A 391 15.28 2.91 12.85
C VAL A 391 16.25 1.93 12.21
N GLU A 392 16.91 2.35 11.15
CA GLU A 392 17.93 1.54 10.48
C GLU A 392 19.07 1.19 11.46
N GLY A 393 19.44 -0.07 11.49
CA GLY A 393 20.44 -0.59 12.42
C GLY A 393 19.90 -1.11 13.74
N ASP A 394 18.63 -0.93 14.06
CA ASP A 394 17.99 -1.57 15.23
C ASP A 394 18.14 -3.10 15.15
N PRO A 395 18.26 -3.80 16.29
CA PRO A 395 18.23 -5.26 16.30
C PRO A 395 16.92 -5.79 15.72
N SER A 396 17.00 -6.80 14.87
CA SER A 396 15.81 -7.43 14.32
C SER A 396 15.01 -8.17 15.40
N PRO A 397 13.67 -8.03 15.44
CA PRO A 397 12.81 -8.71 16.41
C PRO A 397 12.89 -10.25 16.36
N CYS A 398 13.30 -10.81 15.22
CA CYS A 398 13.51 -12.26 15.08
C CYS A 398 14.82 -12.77 15.74
N GLY A 399 15.62 -11.87 16.31
CA GLY A 399 16.90 -12.19 16.95
C GLY A 399 18.07 -12.44 15.97
N LYS A 400 17.89 -12.16 14.67
CA LYS A 400 18.93 -12.35 13.65
C LYS A 400 19.13 -11.05 12.86
N GLY A 401 20.38 -10.56 12.85
CA GLY A 401 20.76 -9.36 12.12
C GLY A 401 20.15 -8.06 12.67
N THR A 402 20.24 -7.03 11.86
CA THR A 402 19.71 -5.70 12.12
C THR A 402 18.66 -5.33 11.08
N LEU A 403 17.92 -4.24 11.33
CA LEU A 403 16.89 -3.76 10.43
C LEU A 403 17.46 -2.82 9.37
N MET A 404 17.04 -3.01 8.15
CA MET A 404 17.12 -2.05 7.04
C MET A 404 15.73 -1.52 6.74
N LEU A 405 15.64 -0.27 6.27
CA LEU A 405 14.39 0.35 5.88
C LEU A 405 14.33 0.54 4.36
N LYS A 406 13.20 0.18 3.75
CA LYS A 406 12.90 0.41 2.33
C LYS A 406 11.50 0.96 2.16
N ARG A 407 11.28 1.69 1.08
CA ARG A 407 9.94 2.13 0.71
C ARG A 407 9.22 1.09 -0.12
N GLY A 408 7.93 0.95 0.11
CA GLY A 408 7.05 0.03 -0.61
C GLY A 408 5.70 0.65 -0.93
N ILE A 409 5.05 0.08 -1.94
CA ILE A 409 3.68 0.38 -2.33
C ILE A 409 2.83 -0.82 -1.96
N GLU A 410 1.90 -0.64 -1.03
CA GLU A 410 0.95 -1.68 -0.63
C GLU A 410 0.01 -2.01 -1.80
N VAL A 411 0.13 -3.19 -2.36
CA VAL A 411 -0.70 -3.66 -3.48
C VAL A 411 -1.73 -4.71 -3.07
N GLY A 412 -1.53 -5.35 -1.92
CA GLY A 412 -2.44 -6.34 -1.38
C GLY A 412 -2.31 -6.45 0.13
N HIS A 413 -3.38 -6.90 0.77
CA HIS A 413 -3.45 -7.09 2.20
C HIS A 413 -4.32 -8.31 2.51
N ILE A 414 -3.87 -9.17 3.42
CA ILE A 414 -4.60 -10.36 3.86
C ILE A 414 -4.75 -10.33 5.38
N PHE A 415 -5.96 -10.70 5.86
CA PHE A 415 -6.33 -10.58 7.26
C PHE A 415 -6.89 -11.88 7.82
N GLN A 416 -6.52 -12.19 9.04
CA GLN A 416 -7.21 -13.16 9.89
C GLN A 416 -8.22 -12.42 10.75
N LEU A 417 -9.47 -12.34 10.29
CA LEU A 417 -10.53 -11.61 10.99
C LEU A 417 -11.04 -12.34 12.24
N GLY A 418 -10.88 -13.67 12.26
CA GLY A 418 -11.50 -14.48 13.28
C GLY A 418 -13.02 -14.38 13.23
N ASN A 419 -13.65 -14.15 14.36
CA ASN A 419 -15.11 -14.07 14.47
C ASN A 419 -15.65 -12.64 14.64
N VAL A 420 -14.85 -11.62 14.42
CA VAL A 420 -15.24 -10.21 14.65
C VAL A 420 -16.55 -9.84 13.94
N TYR A 421 -16.70 -10.19 12.67
CA TYR A 421 -17.91 -9.90 11.89
C TYR A 421 -18.98 -10.97 12.06
N SER A 422 -18.60 -12.23 12.05
CA SER A 422 -19.54 -13.35 12.17
C SER A 422 -20.25 -13.35 13.52
N GLU A 423 -19.58 -13.01 14.59
CA GLU A 423 -20.19 -12.87 15.93
C GLU A 423 -21.14 -11.68 16.00
N ALA A 424 -20.70 -10.48 15.58
CA ALA A 424 -21.53 -9.28 15.57
C ALA A 424 -22.80 -9.45 14.71
N MET A 425 -22.72 -10.21 13.62
CA MET A 425 -23.83 -10.44 12.69
C MET A 425 -24.52 -11.80 12.86
N ASN A 426 -24.23 -12.57 13.93
CA ASN A 426 -24.77 -13.89 14.19
C ASN A 426 -24.64 -14.86 12.99
N CYS A 427 -23.49 -14.84 12.31
CA CYS A 427 -23.20 -15.74 11.20
C CYS A 427 -22.68 -17.07 11.73
N SER A 428 -23.56 -18.06 11.83
CA SER A 428 -23.27 -19.38 12.38
C SER A 428 -23.83 -20.50 11.52
N VAL A 429 -23.28 -21.68 11.67
CA VAL A 429 -23.75 -22.91 11.01
C VAL A 429 -23.92 -24.02 12.04
N LEU A 430 -24.72 -25.03 11.67
CA LEU A 430 -24.82 -26.26 12.47
C LEU A 430 -23.53 -27.06 12.32
N GLY A 431 -22.85 -27.27 13.43
CA GLY A 431 -21.61 -28.04 13.52
C GLY A 431 -21.81 -29.57 13.51
N PRO A 432 -20.72 -30.36 13.52
CA PRO A 432 -20.78 -31.83 13.50
C PRO A 432 -21.48 -32.42 14.72
N ASP A 433 -21.45 -31.72 15.85
CA ASP A 433 -22.06 -32.13 17.12
C ASP A 433 -23.52 -31.65 17.27
N GLY A 434 -24.08 -31.04 16.23
CA GLY A 434 -25.44 -30.53 16.23
C GLY A 434 -25.61 -29.20 16.95
N LYS A 435 -24.52 -28.51 17.35
CA LYS A 435 -24.56 -27.18 17.94
C LYS A 435 -24.23 -26.12 16.91
N ASN A 436 -24.72 -24.90 17.14
CA ASN A 436 -24.34 -23.75 16.34
C ASN A 436 -22.88 -23.34 16.61
N VAL A 437 -22.14 -23.11 15.54
CA VAL A 437 -20.75 -22.65 15.57
C VAL A 437 -20.67 -21.34 14.82
N ILE A 438 -20.13 -20.29 15.46
CA ILE A 438 -19.81 -19.02 14.84
C ILE A 438 -18.62 -19.24 13.89
N LEU A 439 -18.70 -18.69 12.69
CA LEU A 439 -17.69 -18.90 11.65
C LEU A 439 -16.43 -18.09 11.90
N GLU A 440 -15.28 -18.66 11.57
CA GLU A 440 -14.01 -17.96 11.48
C GLU A 440 -13.83 -17.39 10.08
N MET A 441 -13.45 -16.12 9.99
CA MET A 441 -13.38 -15.38 8.72
C MET A 441 -11.96 -14.89 8.43
N GLY A 442 -11.61 -14.86 7.14
CA GLY A 442 -10.50 -14.10 6.60
C GLY A 442 -10.99 -13.13 5.54
N CYS A 443 -10.28 -12.03 5.33
CA CYS A 443 -10.49 -11.17 4.19
C CYS A 443 -9.17 -10.85 3.48
N TYR A 444 -9.23 -10.66 2.18
CA TYR A 444 -8.07 -10.62 1.30
C TYR A 444 -8.33 -9.61 0.19
N GLY A 445 -7.52 -8.55 0.09
CA GLY A 445 -7.70 -7.50 -0.91
C GLY A 445 -6.46 -7.31 -1.79
N ILE A 446 -6.67 -7.13 -3.09
CA ILE A 446 -5.65 -6.66 -4.04
C ILE A 446 -6.18 -5.40 -4.72
N GLY A 447 -5.44 -4.31 -4.60
CA GLY A 447 -5.70 -3.08 -5.33
C GLY A 447 -5.28 -3.21 -6.80
N VAL A 448 -6.14 -3.77 -7.64
CA VAL A 448 -5.83 -4.10 -9.04
C VAL A 448 -5.35 -2.88 -9.83
N SER A 449 -6.01 -1.75 -9.68
CA SER A 449 -5.60 -0.49 -10.30
C SER A 449 -4.27 0.03 -9.76
N ARG A 450 -3.99 -0.17 -8.47
CA ARG A 450 -2.71 0.19 -7.84
C ARG A 450 -1.56 -0.69 -8.33
N VAL A 451 -1.81 -1.97 -8.60
CA VAL A 451 -0.83 -2.89 -9.21
C VAL A 451 -0.34 -2.37 -10.56
N VAL A 452 -1.21 -1.83 -11.39
CA VAL A 452 -0.81 -1.23 -12.69
C VAL A 452 0.20 -0.11 -12.47
N ALA A 453 -0.06 0.83 -11.57
CA ALA A 453 0.86 1.92 -11.26
C ALA A 453 2.18 1.40 -10.67
N SER A 454 2.11 0.42 -9.77
CA SER A 454 3.29 -0.18 -9.12
C SER A 454 4.20 -0.89 -10.12
N ALA A 455 3.62 -1.55 -11.12
CA ALA A 455 4.39 -2.18 -12.21
C ALA A 455 5.18 -1.14 -13.02
N ILE A 456 4.61 0.04 -13.24
CA ILE A 456 5.29 1.15 -13.92
C ILE A 456 6.42 1.70 -13.06
N GLU A 457 6.21 1.87 -11.74
CA GLU A 457 7.24 2.38 -10.84
C GLU A 457 8.51 1.50 -10.86
N GLN A 458 8.36 0.19 -11.01
CA GLN A 458 9.50 -0.74 -11.14
C GLN A 458 10.02 -0.89 -12.58
N ASN A 459 9.25 -0.53 -13.58
CA ASN A 459 9.54 -0.86 -14.99
C ASN A 459 9.35 0.35 -15.90
N HIS A 460 10.34 1.24 -15.90
CA HIS A 460 10.38 2.42 -16.76
C HIS A 460 11.81 2.87 -17.04
N ASP A 461 11.97 3.73 -18.03
CA ASP A 461 13.18 4.50 -18.30
C ASP A 461 12.83 5.93 -18.75
N LYS A 462 13.82 6.67 -19.18
CA LYS A 462 13.63 8.04 -19.67
C LYS A 462 12.73 8.17 -20.91
N TYR A 463 12.47 7.07 -21.62
CA TYR A 463 11.65 7.06 -22.83
C TYR A 463 10.19 6.69 -22.55
N GLY A 464 9.93 5.98 -21.47
CA GLY A 464 8.58 5.57 -21.10
C GLY A 464 8.53 4.28 -20.29
N ILE A 465 7.39 3.59 -20.39
CA ILE A 465 7.12 2.36 -19.67
C ILE A 465 7.88 1.19 -20.29
N ILE A 466 8.24 0.20 -19.46
CA ILE A 466 8.83 -1.08 -19.87
C ILE A 466 7.96 -2.20 -19.30
N TRP A 467 6.84 -2.52 -19.95
CA TRP A 467 5.93 -3.52 -19.41
C TRP A 467 6.57 -4.91 -19.29
N PRO A 468 6.29 -5.64 -18.19
CA PRO A 468 6.38 -7.09 -18.19
C PRO A 468 5.43 -7.65 -19.25
N ASP A 469 5.87 -8.67 -20.00
CA ASP A 469 5.12 -9.21 -21.15
C ASP A 469 3.70 -9.66 -20.78
N ALA A 470 3.52 -10.21 -19.59
CA ALA A 470 2.23 -10.72 -19.11
C ALA A 470 1.11 -9.68 -18.99
N ILE A 471 1.48 -8.40 -18.77
CA ILE A 471 0.51 -7.31 -18.55
C ILE A 471 0.61 -6.18 -19.58
N ALA A 472 1.50 -6.29 -20.56
CA ALA A 472 1.63 -5.30 -21.62
C ALA A 472 0.30 -5.09 -22.39
N PRO A 473 -0.05 -3.86 -22.77
CA PRO A 473 -1.32 -3.58 -23.44
C PRO A 473 -1.41 -4.24 -24.82
N PHE A 474 -0.28 -4.38 -25.48
CA PHE A 474 -0.05 -5.14 -26.71
C PHE A 474 1.28 -5.87 -26.59
N GLN A 475 1.36 -7.06 -27.18
CA GLN A 475 2.59 -7.84 -27.17
C GLN A 475 3.58 -7.32 -28.21
N VAL A 476 3.08 -6.93 -29.38
CA VAL A 476 3.87 -6.53 -30.53
C VAL A 476 3.35 -5.22 -31.12
N ALA A 477 4.25 -4.34 -31.53
CA ALA A 477 3.94 -3.20 -32.40
C ALA A 477 4.55 -3.42 -33.79
N ILE A 478 3.79 -3.10 -34.82
CA ILE A 478 4.28 -3.03 -36.19
C ILE A 478 4.33 -1.55 -36.60
N VAL A 479 5.53 -1.09 -36.96
CA VAL A 479 5.78 0.28 -37.43
C VAL A 479 6.24 0.24 -38.90
N PRO A 480 5.30 0.42 -39.85
CA PRO A 480 5.62 0.43 -41.29
C PRO A 480 6.05 1.83 -41.72
N MET A 481 7.34 2.03 -41.94
CA MET A 481 7.89 3.32 -42.32
C MET A 481 7.46 3.73 -43.73
N ASN A 482 6.84 4.92 -43.83
CA ASN A 482 6.37 5.48 -45.10
C ASN A 482 5.42 4.57 -45.90
N MET A 483 4.61 3.74 -45.25
CA MET A 483 3.68 2.82 -45.92
C MET A 483 2.73 3.51 -46.91
N HIS A 484 2.43 4.78 -46.72
CA HIS A 484 1.59 5.57 -47.62
C HIS A 484 2.30 5.95 -48.95
N LYS A 485 3.61 5.72 -49.03
CA LYS A 485 4.43 5.99 -50.21
C LYS A 485 5.09 4.73 -50.79
N SER A 486 5.10 3.63 -50.06
CA SER A 486 5.70 2.35 -50.45
C SER A 486 4.67 1.24 -50.35
N GLU A 487 4.18 0.77 -51.49
CA GLU A 487 3.19 -0.31 -51.55
C GLU A 487 3.79 -1.62 -51.01
N ARG A 488 5.05 -1.92 -51.28
CA ARG A 488 5.70 -3.14 -50.77
C ARG A 488 5.81 -3.15 -49.24
N VAL A 489 6.09 -1.99 -48.58
CA VAL A 489 6.10 -1.87 -47.14
C VAL A 489 4.70 -2.11 -46.58
N LYS A 490 3.71 -1.53 -47.22
CA LYS A 490 2.31 -1.71 -46.87
C LYS A 490 1.89 -3.18 -46.95
N GLU A 491 2.15 -3.84 -48.08
CA GLU A 491 1.84 -5.26 -48.30
C GLU A 491 2.53 -6.16 -47.27
N ALA A 492 3.81 -5.94 -46.96
CA ALA A 492 4.55 -6.70 -45.97
C ALA A 492 3.99 -6.51 -44.56
N ALA A 493 3.65 -5.26 -44.21
CA ALA A 493 3.07 -4.94 -42.89
C ALA A 493 1.68 -5.54 -42.72
N GLU A 494 0.82 -5.44 -43.71
CA GLU A 494 -0.52 -6.02 -43.70
C GLU A 494 -0.48 -7.56 -43.59
N LYS A 495 0.42 -8.20 -44.33
CA LYS A 495 0.63 -9.65 -44.28
C LYS A 495 1.08 -10.07 -42.86
N LEU A 496 2.12 -9.43 -42.32
CA LEU A 496 2.64 -9.72 -41.01
C LEU A 496 1.58 -9.50 -39.91
N TYR A 497 0.83 -8.40 -40.01
CA TYR A 497 -0.27 -8.11 -39.08
C TYR A 497 -1.33 -9.22 -39.10
N ALA A 498 -1.73 -9.67 -40.27
CA ALA A 498 -2.70 -10.75 -40.42
C ALA A 498 -2.18 -12.07 -39.83
N GLU A 499 -0.92 -12.44 -40.13
CA GLU A 499 -0.30 -13.67 -39.63
C GLU A 499 -0.20 -13.68 -38.10
N LEU A 500 0.34 -12.64 -37.49
CA LEU A 500 0.47 -12.54 -36.02
C LEU A 500 -0.89 -12.51 -35.30
N THR A 501 -1.86 -11.78 -35.86
CA THR A 501 -3.21 -11.71 -35.31
C THR A 501 -3.94 -13.05 -35.37
N ALA A 502 -3.77 -13.80 -36.48
CA ALA A 502 -4.35 -15.14 -36.63
C ALA A 502 -3.80 -16.15 -35.62
N MET A 503 -2.60 -15.91 -35.08
CA MET A 503 -2.00 -16.71 -33.99
C MET A 503 -2.44 -16.29 -32.61
N GLY A 504 -3.34 -15.30 -32.49
CA GLY A 504 -3.80 -14.78 -31.21
C GLY A 504 -2.84 -13.79 -30.54
N ILE A 505 -1.80 -13.32 -31.25
CA ILE A 505 -0.86 -12.32 -30.75
C ILE A 505 -1.53 -10.94 -30.79
N GLU A 506 -1.44 -10.20 -29.70
CA GLU A 506 -2.01 -8.85 -29.59
C GLU A 506 -1.07 -7.83 -30.23
N VAL A 507 -1.44 -7.37 -31.41
CA VAL A 507 -0.64 -6.47 -32.24
C VAL A 507 -1.25 -5.06 -32.30
N LEU A 508 -0.43 -4.04 -32.04
CA LEU A 508 -0.72 -2.65 -32.43
C LEU A 508 -0.04 -2.35 -33.75
N PHE A 509 -0.86 -2.12 -34.78
CA PHE A 509 -0.39 -1.76 -36.13
C PHE A 509 -0.49 -0.24 -36.28
N ASP A 510 0.66 0.43 -36.41
CA ASP A 510 0.70 1.89 -36.54
C ASP A 510 0.54 2.31 -38.02
N ASP A 511 -0.71 2.43 -38.44
CA ASP A 511 -1.10 2.82 -39.79
C ASP A 511 -1.31 4.34 -39.95
N ARG A 512 -0.84 5.14 -39.01
CA ARG A 512 -0.92 6.62 -39.09
C ARG A 512 -0.01 7.17 -40.20
N LYS A 513 -0.43 8.30 -40.76
CA LYS A 513 0.39 9.09 -41.66
C LYS A 513 1.26 10.07 -40.86
N GLU A 514 2.15 9.52 -40.02
CA GLU A 514 3.02 10.28 -39.14
C GLU A 514 4.50 10.09 -39.48
N ARG A 515 5.34 10.97 -38.90
CA ARG A 515 6.80 10.83 -39.02
C ARG A 515 7.26 9.62 -38.20
N PRO A 516 8.22 8.81 -38.72
CA PRO A 516 8.72 7.64 -37.99
C PRO A 516 9.15 7.94 -36.55
N GLY A 517 9.80 9.09 -36.28
CA GLY A 517 10.20 9.49 -34.92
C GLY A 517 9.04 9.66 -33.96
N VAL A 518 7.87 10.13 -34.41
CA VAL A 518 6.66 10.25 -33.59
C VAL A 518 6.11 8.86 -33.29
N MET A 519 6.03 7.99 -34.29
CA MET A 519 5.56 6.62 -34.14
C MET A 519 6.43 5.84 -33.12
N PHE A 520 7.75 5.93 -33.22
CA PHE A 520 8.68 5.30 -32.28
C PHE A 520 8.54 5.85 -30.87
N SER A 521 8.47 7.19 -30.75
CA SER A 521 8.31 7.81 -29.43
C SER A 521 7.03 7.38 -28.73
N ASP A 522 5.92 7.26 -29.44
CA ASP A 522 4.65 6.80 -28.88
C ASP A 522 4.72 5.33 -28.45
N ILE A 523 5.30 4.47 -29.27
CA ILE A 523 5.44 3.03 -28.98
C ILE A 523 6.35 2.81 -27.75
N GLU A 524 7.47 3.53 -27.67
CA GLU A 524 8.39 3.47 -26.53
C GLU A 524 7.75 4.02 -25.25
N LEU A 525 7.00 5.12 -25.35
CA LEU A 525 6.29 5.72 -24.24
C LEU A 525 5.23 4.76 -23.66
N ILE A 526 4.46 4.11 -24.52
CA ILE A 526 3.45 3.11 -24.14
C ILE A 526 4.13 1.87 -23.54
N GLY A 527 5.33 1.54 -24.02
CA GLY A 527 6.12 0.44 -23.48
C GLY A 527 5.80 -0.93 -24.07
N ILE A 528 5.40 -1.00 -25.34
CA ILE A 528 5.14 -2.28 -26.01
C ILE A 528 6.45 -3.09 -26.08
N PRO A 529 6.46 -4.36 -25.60
CA PRO A 529 7.69 -5.12 -25.43
C PRO A 529 8.46 -5.40 -26.71
N HIS A 530 7.76 -5.69 -27.81
CA HIS A 530 8.36 -6.13 -29.07
C HIS A 530 7.89 -5.22 -30.20
N THR A 531 8.82 -4.62 -30.93
CA THR A 531 8.52 -3.74 -32.05
C THR A 531 9.17 -4.28 -33.32
N ILE A 532 8.39 -4.40 -34.40
CA ILE A 532 8.87 -4.75 -35.72
C ILE A 532 8.77 -3.51 -36.59
N VAL A 533 9.91 -3.08 -37.11
CA VAL A 533 10.01 -1.94 -38.03
C VAL A 533 10.17 -2.46 -39.45
N ILE A 534 9.29 -2.00 -40.34
CA ILE A 534 9.29 -2.37 -41.74
C ILE A 534 9.63 -1.14 -42.57
N GLY A 535 10.73 -1.17 -43.28
CA GLY A 535 11.18 -0.07 -44.12
C GLY A 535 11.80 -0.58 -45.44
N ASP A 536 11.77 0.27 -46.46
CA ASP A 536 12.30 -0.09 -47.79
C ASP A 536 13.75 -0.55 -47.75
N ARG A 537 14.59 0.15 -46.98
CA ARG A 537 16.02 -0.17 -46.91
C ARG A 537 16.28 -1.55 -46.28
N SER A 538 15.63 -1.88 -45.18
CA SER A 538 15.80 -3.19 -44.56
C SER A 538 15.23 -4.31 -45.42
N MET A 539 14.13 -4.05 -46.14
CA MET A 539 13.55 -5.00 -47.08
C MET A 539 14.47 -5.26 -48.31
N ASP A 540 15.22 -4.25 -48.78
CA ASP A 540 16.25 -4.42 -49.83
C ASP A 540 17.34 -5.41 -49.41
N GLU A 541 17.64 -5.48 -48.11
CA GLU A 541 18.57 -6.41 -47.49
C GLU A 541 17.92 -7.77 -47.13
N GLY A 542 16.62 -7.94 -47.41
CA GLY A 542 15.85 -9.14 -47.08
C GLY A 542 15.45 -9.28 -45.62
N ASN A 543 15.58 -8.21 -44.83
CA ASN A 543 15.38 -8.21 -43.37
C ASN A 543 14.28 -7.24 -42.95
N LEU A 544 13.78 -7.45 -41.71
CA LEU A 544 13.02 -6.48 -40.93
C LEU A 544 13.82 -6.18 -39.67
N GLU A 545 13.64 -4.98 -39.09
CA GLU A 545 14.25 -4.64 -37.80
C GLU A 545 13.34 -5.08 -36.65
N TYR A 546 13.83 -5.94 -35.78
CA TYR A 546 13.19 -6.28 -34.53
C TYR A 546 13.84 -5.48 -33.41
N LYS A 547 13.01 -4.91 -32.50
CA LYS A 547 13.47 -4.17 -31.31
C LYS A 547 12.83 -4.73 -30.06
N ASN A 548 13.67 -5.05 -29.06
CA ASN A 548 13.23 -5.39 -27.72
C ASN A 548 13.21 -4.13 -26.85
N ARG A 549 12.06 -3.82 -26.25
CA ARG A 549 11.88 -2.61 -25.43
C ARG A 549 12.72 -2.62 -24.16
N ARG A 550 12.82 -3.77 -23.49
CA ARG A 550 13.52 -3.91 -22.21
C ARG A 550 15.03 -3.78 -22.35
N THR A 551 15.60 -4.46 -23.32
CA THR A 551 17.06 -4.43 -23.55
C THR A 551 17.50 -3.26 -24.42
N GLY A 552 16.59 -2.66 -25.19
CA GLY A 552 16.89 -1.67 -26.21
C GLY A 552 17.61 -2.24 -27.45
N GLU A 553 17.83 -3.56 -27.50
CA GLU A 553 18.52 -4.24 -28.59
C GLU A 553 17.71 -4.21 -29.88
N LYS A 554 18.40 -3.93 -30.98
CA LYS A 554 17.86 -3.95 -32.33
C LYS A 554 18.55 -5.05 -33.12
N THR A 555 17.76 -5.93 -33.69
CA THR A 555 18.26 -7.11 -34.42
C THR A 555 17.64 -7.14 -35.83
N PRO A 556 18.44 -7.21 -36.90
CA PRO A 556 17.91 -7.52 -38.21
C PRO A 556 17.49 -8.99 -38.25
N VAL A 557 16.25 -9.25 -38.64
CA VAL A 557 15.68 -10.60 -38.74
C VAL A 557 15.20 -10.82 -40.19
N ALA A 558 15.56 -11.95 -40.78
CA ALA A 558 15.11 -12.28 -42.12
C ALA A 558 13.57 -12.25 -42.22
N MET A 559 13.04 -11.70 -43.28
CA MET A 559 11.58 -11.56 -43.46
C MET A 559 10.85 -12.90 -43.35
N ALA A 560 11.48 -14.00 -43.81
CA ALA A 560 10.91 -15.34 -43.68
C ALA A 560 10.85 -15.86 -42.25
N ASP A 561 11.72 -15.37 -41.37
CA ASP A 561 11.89 -15.89 -40.00
C ASP A 561 11.24 -15.00 -38.93
N ILE A 562 10.73 -13.83 -39.29
CA ILE A 562 10.25 -12.80 -38.32
C ILE A 562 9.14 -13.33 -37.41
N VAL A 563 8.22 -14.11 -37.94
CA VAL A 563 7.10 -14.68 -37.16
C VAL A 563 7.61 -15.65 -36.10
N GLU A 564 8.49 -16.58 -36.46
CA GLU A 564 9.07 -17.53 -35.52
C GLU A 564 9.99 -16.84 -34.52
N HIS A 565 10.73 -15.81 -34.96
CA HIS A 565 11.51 -14.98 -34.03
C HIS A 565 10.63 -14.33 -32.96
N VAL A 566 9.55 -13.67 -33.35
CA VAL A 566 8.60 -13.05 -32.42
C VAL A 566 8.02 -14.09 -31.46
N LYS A 567 7.57 -15.23 -31.97
CA LYS A 567 7.04 -16.33 -31.12
C LYS A 567 8.06 -16.81 -30.09
N SER A 568 9.33 -16.88 -30.48
CA SER A 568 10.40 -17.28 -29.54
C SER A 568 10.66 -16.28 -28.43
N GLN A 569 10.30 -15.01 -28.63
CA GLN A 569 10.46 -13.93 -27.65
C GLN A 569 9.25 -13.77 -26.71
N LEU A 570 8.07 -14.24 -27.15
CA LEU A 570 6.85 -14.22 -26.33
C LEU A 570 6.90 -15.35 -25.29
N LYS A 571 6.85 -15.01 -24.02
CA LYS A 571 6.91 -15.96 -22.90
C LYS A 571 5.51 -16.29 -22.37
#